data_eb101c22c63b2c2848227cf4277fefd7
#
_entry.id   eb101c22c63b2c2848227cf4277fefd7
#
_cell.length_a   1.000
_cell.length_b   1.000
_cell.length_c   1.000
_cell.angle_alpha   90.00
_cell.angle_beta   90.00
_cell.angle_gamma   90.00
#
_symmetry.space_group_name_H-M   'P 1'
#
loop_
_entity.id
_entity.type
_entity.pdbx_description
1 polymer ?
#
loop_
_entity_poly.entity_id
_entity_poly.type
_entity_poly.pdbx_seq_one_letter_code
_entity_poly.pdbx_strand_id
1 'polypeptide(L)'
;MLSTALKEKGYKVLAVDMDPQGNLSFAMGADTESATIYDVLKGELKPRYAVQKSALVDIIPSNILLSGIELEFTGARREFLLKEALESLKSSYDYILIDSPPALGVLTVNAFTASDYVLVPMLSDIFSLQGITQLDETICRVRNYCNPRIQILGVFLTKHNPRTNFSKEVEGALRMVAEDLDVPVLDTFIRDSVALREAQSLQRSVLEYAPECNAVQDYKKLIQELIQRGLKADV
;
A
#
# COMPACT_ATOMS: atom_id res chain seq x y z
N MET A 1 -7.13 -3.96 4.51
CA MET A 1 -7.05 -5.43 4.73
C MET A 1 -5.69 -5.87 5.26
N LEU A 2 -4.59 -5.64 4.55
CA LEU A 2 -3.26 -6.07 5.02
C LEU A 2 -2.95 -5.49 6.42
N SER A 3 -3.20 -4.20 6.63
CA SER A 3 -3.00 -3.50 7.92
C SER A 3 -3.80 -4.13 9.08
N THR A 4 -5.08 -4.42 8.85
CA THR A 4 -5.94 -5.03 9.88
C THR A 4 -5.52 -6.46 10.20
N ALA A 5 -5.10 -7.23 9.21
CA ALA A 5 -4.64 -8.59 9.41
C ALA A 5 -3.25 -8.66 10.10
N LEU A 6 -2.37 -7.68 9.90
CA LEU A 6 -1.14 -7.53 10.70
C LEU A 6 -1.46 -7.15 12.15
N LYS A 7 -2.42 -6.24 12.36
CA LYS A 7 -2.90 -5.90 13.71
C LYS A 7 -3.47 -7.10 14.46
N GLU A 8 -4.24 -7.98 13.78
CA GLU A 8 -4.72 -9.23 14.40
C GLU A 8 -3.59 -10.19 14.84
N LYS A 9 -2.43 -10.11 14.19
CA LYS A 9 -1.24 -10.85 14.60
C LYS A 9 -0.49 -10.20 15.79
N GLY A 10 -0.99 -9.08 16.31
CA GLY A 10 -0.45 -8.38 17.48
C GLY A 10 0.53 -7.27 17.15
N TYR A 11 0.76 -6.95 15.88
CA TYR A 11 1.67 -5.88 15.48
C TYR A 11 1.02 -4.49 15.65
N LYS A 12 1.83 -3.51 16.01
CA LYS A 12 1.46 -2.09 15.97
C LYS A 12 1.58 -1.59 14.54
N VAL A 13 0.45 -1.22 13.95
CA VAL A 13 0.39 -0.85 12.53
C VAL A 13 -0.13 0.58 12.38
N LEU A 14 0.57 1.36 11.56
CA LEU A 14 0.12 2.65 11.06
C LEU A 14 -0.21 2.51 9.57
N ALA A 15 -1.36 2.99 9.15
CA ALA A 15 -1.69 3.21 7.76
C ALA A 15 -1.47 4.69 7.40
N VAL A 16 -0.91 4.96 6.23
CA VAL A 16 -0.73 6.31 5.69
C VAL A 16 -1.38 6.34 4.32
N ASP A 17 -2.40 7.16 4.15
CA ASP A 17 -3.08 7.35 2.88
C ASP A 17 -2.36 8.45 2.09
N MET A 18 -1.78 8.10 0.94
CA MET A 18 -1.10 9.03 0.04
C MET A 18 -1.89 9.27 -1.26
N ASP A 19 -3.12 8.72 -1.36
CA ASP A 19 -3.99 8.98 -2.50
C ASP A 19 -4.90 10.19 -2.20
N PRO A 20 -4.88 11.26 -3.03
CA PRO A 20 -5.80 12.39 -2.90
C PRO A 20 -7.29 12.01 -2.90
N GLN A 21 -7.64 10.83 -3.46
CA GLN A 21 -9.01 10.33 -3.43
C GLN A 21 -9.47 9.89 -2.04
N GLY A 22 -8.55 9.62 -1.09
CA GLY A 22 -8.87 9.29 0.29
C GLY A 22 -9.66 7.98 0.47
N ASN A 23 -9.53 7.03 -0.44
CA ASN A 23 -10.28 5.77 -0.38
C ASN A 23 -9.93 4.92 0.85
N LEU A 24 -8.65 4.89 1.22
CA LEU A 24 -8.22 4.23 2.44
C LEU A 24 -8.75 4.97 3.68
N SER A 25 -8.66 6.30 3.68
CA SER A 25 -9.18 7.15 4.76
C SER A 25 -10.67 6.91 4.99
N PHE A 26 -11.46 6.89 3.93
CA PHE A 26 -12.89 6.56 3.99
C PHE A 26 -13.12 5.16 4.57
N ALA A 27 -12.43 4.14 4.03
CA ALA A 27 -12.62 2.77 4.47
C ALA A 27 -12.22 2.53 5.94
N MET A 28 -11.34 3.38 6.49
CA MET A 28 -10.92 3.37 7.89
C MET A 28 -11.80 4.22 8.81
N GLY A 29 -12.77 4.95 8.27
CA GLY A 29 -13.63 5.87 9.01
C GLY A 29 -12.86 7.07 9.58
N ALA A 30 -11.80 7.51 8.89
CA ALA A 30 -10.99 8.64 9.33
C ALA A 30 -11.67 9.97 9.02
N ASP A 31 -11.41 10.97 9.85
CA ASP A 31 -11.81 12.35 9.62
C ASP A 31 -10.84 13.00 8.62
N THR A 32 -11.33 13.34 7.43
CA THR A 32 -10.55 13.97 6.36
C THR A 32 -10.65 15.50 6.34
N GLU A 33 -11.47 16.09 7.22
CA GLU A 33 -11.62 17.53 7.38
C GLU A 33 -10.67 18.13 8.41
N SER A 34 -10.10 17.29 9.28
CA SER A 34 -9.08 17.66 10.25
C SER A 34 -7.67 17.51 9.67
N ALA A 35 -6.67 17.29 10.54
CA ALA A 35 -5.27 17.11 10.15
C ALA A 35 -5.05 15.88 9.26
N THR A 36 -4.39 16.08 8.12
CA THR A 36 -4.12 15.06 7.11
C THR A 36 -2.64 14.96 6.76
N ILE A 37 -2.29 14.02 5.89
CA ILE A 37 -0.91 13.90 5.38
C ILE A 37 -0.48 15.14 4.58
N TYR A 38 -1.41 15.89 3.98
CA TYR A 38 -1.12 17.13 3.28
C TYR A 38 -0.48 18.16 4.22
N ASP A 39 -1.07 18.39 5.41
CA ASP A 39 -0.54 19.35 6.41
C ASP A 39 0.83 18.93 6.94
N VAL A 40 1.03 17.62 7.05
CA VAL A 40 2.32 17.04 7.46
C VAL A 40 3.39 17.30 6.42
N LEU A 41 3.10 17.03 5.13
CA LEU A 41 4.07 17.21 4.05
C LEU A 41 4.40 18.68 3.80
N LYS A 42 3.47 19.60 4.07
CA LYS A 42 3.74 21.04 4.09
C LYS A 42 4.62 21.49 5.26
N GLY A 43 4.83 20.64 6.25
CA GLY A 43 5.56 21.00 7.45
C GLY A 43 4.76 21.87 8.44
N GLU A 44 3.46 22.04 8.21
CA GLU A 44 2.56 22.82 9.07
C GLU A 44 2.20 22.07 10.34
N LEU A 45 2.28 20.72 10.27
CA LEU A 45 1.94 19.85 11.39
C LEU A 45 2.96 18.74 11.59
N LYS A 46 3.30 18.45 12.86
CA LYS A 46 4.13 17.26 13.16
C LYS A 46 3.33 15.99 12.93
N PRO A 47 3.89 14.93 12.33
CA PRO A 47 3.18 13.70 11.92
C PRO A 47 2.33 13.07 13.03
N ARG A 48 2.83 13.07 14.28
CA ARG A 48 2.12 12.50 15.43
C ARG A 48 0.74 13.13 15.70
N TYR A 49 0.54 14.37 15.28
CA TYR A 49 -0.74 15.06 15.48
C TYR A 49 -1.74 14.79 14.35
N ALA A 50 -1.28 14.28 13.22
CA ALA A 50 -2.13 13.81 12.14
C ALA A 50 -2.54 12.34 12.31
N VAL A 51 -1.92 11.60 13.24
CA VAL A 51 -2.31 10.22 13.54
C VAL A 51 -3.66 10.19 14.22
N GLN A 52 -4.62 9.56 13.55
CA GLN A 52 -5.95 9.29 14.10
C GLN A 52 -6.04 7.85 14.58
N LYS A 53 -6.62 7.66 15.76
CA LYS A 53 -6.91 6.33 16.32
C LYS A 53 -8.20 5.81 15.70
N SER A 54 -8.14 4.67 15.04
CA SER A 54 -9.29 3.99 14.47
C SER A 54 -9.50 2.62 15.11
N ALA A 55 -10.71 2.13 15.10
CA ALA A 55 -11.01 0.76 15.53
C ALA A 55 -10.22 -0.26 14.70
N LEU A 56 -9.98 0.04 13.42
CA LEU A 56 -9.25 -0.83 12.51
C LEU A 56 -7.74 -0.79 12.78
N VAL A 57 -7.07 0.28 12.41
CA VAL A 57 -5.64 0.56 12.70
C VAL A 57 -5.46 2.07 12.82
N ASP A 58 -4.36 2.51 13.42
CA ASP A 58 -4.00 3.92 13.42
C ASP A 58 -3.79 4.39 11.96
N ILE A 59 -4.23 5.62 11.64
CA ILE A 59 -4.14 6.15 10.28
C ILE A 59 -3.71 7.62 10.27
N ILE A 60 -2.90 7.99 9.29
CA ILE A 60 -2.76 9.38 8.83
C ILE A 60 -3.61 9.49 7.56
N PRO A 61 -4.73 10.23 7.58
CA PRO A 61 -5.64 10.30 6.46
C PRO A 61 -5.15 11.23 5.35
N SER A 62 -5.75 11.11 4.18
CA SER A 62 -5.59 11.98 3.03
C SER A 62 -6.88 12.73 2.73
N ASN A 63 -6.74 13.78 1.93
CA ASN A 63 -7.87 14.47 1.29
C ASN A 63 -7.46 15.05 -0.06
N ILE A 64 -8.41 15.69 -0.75
CA ILE A 64 -8.22 16.20 -2.12
C ILE A 64 -7.13 17.29 -2.21
N LEU A 65 -6.81 18.00 -1.12
CA LEU A 65 -5.76 19.02 -1.10
C LEU A 65 -4.41 18.43 -1.45
N LEU A 66 -4.19 17.14 -1.16
CA LEU A 66 -2.95 16.44 -1.51
C LEU A 66 -2.67 16.44 -3.02
N SER A 67 -3.70 16.60 -3.89
CA SER A 67 -3.52 16.74 -5.33
C SER A 67 -2.73 17.99 -5.74
N GLY A 68 -2.74 19.03 -4.92
CA GLY A 68 -2.02 20.28 -5.15
C GLY A 68 -0.51 20.18 -4.89
N ILE A 69 -0.06 19.10 -4.26
CA ILE A 69 1.33 18.97 -3.77
C ILE A 69 2.37 19.07 -4.89
N GLU A 70 2.07 18.58 -6.08
CA GLU A 70 2.97 18.63 -7.24
C GLU A 70 3.24 20.06 -7.71
N LEU A 71 2.26 20.96 -7.56
CA LEU A 71 2.36 22.37 -7.92
C LEU A 71 3.02 23.19 -6.81
N GLU A 72 2.76 22.84 -5.55
CA GLU A 72 3.24 23.57 -4.38
C GLU A 72 4.70 23.24 -4.05
N PHE A 73 5.11 21.96 -4.23
CA PHE A 73 6.44 21.50 -3.89
C PHE A 73 7.35 21.40 -5.12
N THR A 74 7.96 22.53 -5.48
CA THR A 74 8.93 22.63 -6.60
C THR A 74 10.38 22.60 -6.13
N GLY A 75 10.61 22.57 -4.82
CA GLY A 75 11.95 22.61 -4.20
C GLY A 75 12.77 21.34 -4.40
N ALA A 76 14.08 21.47 -4.25
CA ALA A 76 14.98 20.33 -4.13
C ALA A 76 14.57 19.48 -2.90
N ARG A 77 14.65 18.16 -3.04
CA ARG A 77 14.27 17.18 -1.99
C ARG A 77 12.78 16.96 -1.78
N ARG A 78 11.92 17.42 -2.69
CA ARG A 78 10.47 17.15 -2.63
C ARG A 78 10.12 15.64 -2.61
N GLU A 79 11.02 14.79 -3.07
CA GLU A 79 10.91 13.33 -3.07
C GLU A 79 11.15 12.70 -1.67
N PHE A 80 11.60 13.47 -0.69
CA PHE A 80 11.98 13.00 0.65
C PHE A 80 11.00 13.42 1.75
N LEU A 81 9.98 14.21 1.43
CA LEU A 81 9.06 14.80 2.42
C LEU A 81 8.41 13.74 3.31
N LEU A 82 7.88 12.67 2.72
CA LEU A 82 7.25 11.60 3.48
C LEU A 82 8.25 10.84 4.34
N LYS A 83 9.44 10.54 3.80
CA LYS A 83 10.50 9.86 4.55
C LYS A 83 10.91 10.63 5.80
N GLU A 84 11.13 11.95 5.65
CA GLU A 84 11.50 12.83 6.76
C GLU A 84 10.36 12.94 7.78
N ALA A 85 9.11 13.02 7.30
CA ALA A 85 7.94 13.06 8.16
C ALA A 85 7.79 11.78 9.00
N LEU A 86 7.89 10.61 8.40
CA LEU A 86 7.67 9.34 9.07
C LEU A 86 8.79 8.92 10.03
N GLU A 87 9.98 9.52 9.94
CA GLU A 87 11.14 9.15 10.77
C GLU A 87 10.80 9.18 12.27
N SER A 88 10.03 10.19 12.73
CA SER A 88 9.64 10.32 14.13
C SER A 88 8.62 9.29 14.61
N LEU A 89 8.00 8.54 13.70
CA LEU A 89 6.96 7.54 14.02
C LEU A 89 7.48 6.11 13.98
N LYS A 90 8.61 5.84 13.33
CA LYS A 90 9.16 4.48 13.14
C LYS A 90 9.31 3.70 14.44
N SER A 91 9.77 4.34 15.52
CA SER A 91 9.93 3.66 16.82
C SER A 91 8.63 3.31 17.52
N SER A 92 7.48 3.79 17.02
CA SER A 92 6.16 3.61 17.65
C SER A 92 5.35 2.49 17.00
N TYR A 93 5.74 2.04 15.80
CA TYR A 93 5.01 1.06 15.00
C TYR A 93 5.96 -0.01 14.45
N ASP A 94 5.47 -1.27 14.44
CA ASP A 94 6.19 -2.40 13.85
C ASP A 94 6.10 -2.37 12.32
N TYR A 95 4.98 -1.83 11.78
CA TYR A 95 4.76 -1.65 10.36
C TYR A 95 4.09 -0.31 10.06
N ILE A 96 4.59 0.38 9.03
CA ILE A 96 3.94 1.54 8.42
C ILE A 96 3.55 1.15 7.00
N LEU A 97 2.24 1.07 6.73
CA LEU A 97 1.70 0.74 5.42
C LEU A 97 1.28 2.02 4.69
N ILE A 98 1.90 2.29 3.56
CA ILE A 98 1.65 3.47 2.75
C ILE A 98 0.80 3.06 1.56
N ASP A 99 -0.40 3.62 1.45
CA ASP A 99 -1.28 3.47 0.29
C ASP A 99 -1.00 4.58 -0.71
N SER A 100 -0.51 4.23 -1.89
CA SER A 100 -0.07 5.19 -2.91
C SER A 100 -1.11 5.33 -4.02
N PRO A 101 -1.21 6.52 -4.67
CA PRO A 101 -2.07 6.70 -5.82
C PRO A 101 -1.62 5.82 -7.00
N PRO A 102 -2.50 5.53 -7.96
CA PRO A 102 -2.16 4.72 -9.13
C PRO A 102 -1.19 5.42 -10.11
N ALA A 103 -1.10 6.74 -10.05
CA ALA A 103 -0.19 7.52 -10.90
C ALA A 103 1.25 7.47 -10.36
N LEU A 104 2.23 7.30 -11.26
CA LEU A 104 3.66 7.27 -10.92
C LEU A 104 4.25 8.70 -10.82
N GLY A 105 3.57 9.58 -10.06
CA GLY A 105 3.95 10.97 -9.80
C GLY A 105 4.79 11.15 -8.53
N VAL A 106 4.92 12.40 -8.08
CA VAL A 106 5.74 12.75 -6.90
C VAL A 106 5.23 12.09 -5.62
N LEU A 107 3.93 11.86 -5.47
CA LEU A 107 3.37 11.17 -4.30
C LEU A 107 3.83 9.71 -4.22
N THR A 108 3.81 9.00 -5.34
CA THR A 108 4.29 7.61 -5.43
C THR A 108 5.80 7.54 -5.23
N VAL A 109 6.57 8.49 -5.78
CA VAL A 109 8.02 8.59 -5.52
C VAL A 109 8.30 8.85 -4.04
N ASN A 110 7.51 9.68 -3.35
CA ASN A 110 7.61 9.86 -1.90
C ASN A 110 7.33 8.57 -1.13
N ALA A 111 6.28 7.84 -1.52
CA ALA A 111 5.96 6.55 -0.90
C ALA A 111 7.14 5.57 -1.04
N PHE A 112 7.73 5.43 -2.23
CA PHE A 112 8.87 4.55 -2.47
C PHE A 112 10.14 5.03 -1.76
N THR A 113 10.37 6.34 -1.69
CA THR A 113 11.52 6.90 -0.98
C THR A 113 11.47 6.63 0.52
N ALA A 114 10.26 6.58 1.09
CA ALA A 114 10.02 6.32 2.51
C ALA A 114 9.96 4.83 2.87
N SER A 115 9.77 3.94 1.89
CA SER A 115 9.51 2.51 2.12
C SER A 115 10.77 1.65 2.05
N ASP A 116 10.77 0.54 2.78
CA ASP A 116 11.76 -0.53 2.66
C ASP A 116 11.32 -1.55 1.60
N TYR A 117 10.02 -1.80 1.50
CA TYR A 117 9.43 -2.78 0.60
C TYR A 117 8.28 -2.20 -0.21
N VAL A 118 8.14 -2.68 -1.45
CA VAL A 118 6.97 -2.42 -2.31
C VAL A 118 6.23 -3.74 -2.53
N LEU A 119 4.95 -3.76 -2.23
CA LEU A 119 4.05 -4.87 -2.52
C LEU A 119 3.07 -4.43 -3.60
N VAL A 120 2.99 -5.17 -4.70
CA VAL A 120 2.26 -4.76 -5.89
C VAL A 120 1.00 -5.60 -6.09
N PRO A 121 -0.19 -5.09 -5.71
CA PRO A 121 -1.44 -5.72 -6.08
C PRO A 121 -1.75 -5.46 -7.56
N MET A 122 -1.99 -6.51 -8.34
CA MET A 122 -2.31 -6.42 -9.75
C MET A 122 -3.66 -7.05 -10.03
N LEU A 123 -4.48 -6.40 -10.85
CA LEU A 123 -5.69 -7.01 -11.36
C LEU A 123 -5.34 -8.15 -12.34
N SER A 124 -6.21 -9.16 -12.39
CA SER A 124 -6.06 -10.28 -13.32
C SER A 124 -6.55 -9.87 -14.73
N ASP A 125 -5.91 -8.87 -15.32
CA ASP A 125 -6.18 -8.37 -16.67
C ASP A 125 -4.89 -8.02 -17.42
N ILE A 126 -5.01 -7.92 -18.76
CA ILE A 126 -3.84 -7.71 -19.64
C ILE A 126 -3.25 -6.30 -19.54
N PHE A 127 -4.06 -5.28 -19.17
CA PHE A 127 -3.60 -3.90 -19.10
C PHE A 127 -2.71 -3.69 -17.87
N SER A 128 -2.97 -4.44 -16.80
CA SER A 128 -2.16 -4.41 -15.58
C SER A 128 -0.72 -4.88 -15.82
N LEU A 129 -0.47 -5.73 -16.82
CA LEU A 129 0.89 -6.20 -17.16
C LEU A 129 1.79 -5.07 -17.65
N GLN A 130 1.26 -4.11 -18.41
CA GLN A 130 2.04 -2.96 -18.88
C GLN A 130 2.49 -2.05 -17.73
N GLY A 131 1.69 -1.98 -16.66
CA GLY A 131 1.98 -1.18 -15.47
C GLY A 131 3.22 -1.67 -14.70
N ILE A 132 3.54 -2.96 -14.76
CA ILE A 132 4.68 -3.54 -14.01
C ILE A 132 6.01 -2.99 -14.54
N THR A 133 6.19 -2.91 -15.83
CA THR A 133 7.42 -2.38 -16.44
C THR A 133 7.65 -0.92 -16.05
N GLN A 134 6.61 -0.08 -16.14
CA GLN A 134 6.71 1.33 -15.75
C GLN A 134 6.97 1.48 -14.24
N LEU A 135 6.37 0.62 -13.43
CA LEU A 135 6.59 0.59 -11.99
C LEU A 135 8.04 0.22 -11.67
N ASP A 136 8.57 -0.85 -12.29
CA ASP A 136 9.95 -1.28 -12.09
C ASP A 136 10.94 -0.19 -12.51
N GLU A 137 10.76 0.46 -13.66
CA GLU A 137 11.57 1.61 -14.07
C GLU A 137 11.55 2.74 -13.03
N THR A 138 10.38 3.02 -12.46
CA THR A 138 10.23 4.06 -11.42
C THR A 138 10.96 3.66 -10.15
N ILE A 139 10.82 2.41 -9.71
CA ILE A 139 11.53 1.87 -8.53
C ILE A 139 13.03 1.87 -8.76
N CYS A 140 13.51 1.51 -9.95
CA CYS A 140 14.92 1.59 -10.30
C CYS A 140 15.46 3.02 -10.19
N ARG A 141 14.71 4.03 -10.65
CA ARG A 141 15.09 5.44 -10.48
C ARG A 141 15.14 5.83 -9.00
N VAL A 142 14.10 5.46 -8.22
CA VAL A 142 14.09 5.74 -6.78
C VAL A 142 15.26 5.05 -6.07
N ARG A 143 15.58 3.81 -6.43
CA ARG A 143 16.72 3.05 -5.89
C ARG A 143 18.04 3.76 -6.16
N ASN A 144 18.22 4.32 -7.34
CA ASN A 144 19.46 4.99 -7.74
C ASN A 144 19.64 6.37 -7.10
N TYR A 145 18.56 7.12 -6.86
CA TYR A 145 18.65 8.53 -6.50
C TYR A 145 18.11 8.88 -5.10
N CYS A 146 17.20 8.08 -4.55
CA CYS A 146 16.47 8.45 -3.33
C CYS A 146 16.58 7.40 -2.22
N ASN A 147 16.41 6.12 -2.55
CA ASN A 147 16.34 5.04 -1.58
C ASN A 147 17.04 3.76 -2.08
N PRO A 148 18.36 3.61 -1.87
CA PRO A 148 19.10 2.44 -2.36
C PRO A 148 18.66 1.10 -1.79
N ARG A 149 17.87 1.08 -0.70
CA ARG A 149 17.45 -0.14 -0.01
C ARG A 149 16.07 -0.65 -0.43
N ILE A 150 15.32 0.13 -1.21
CA ILE A 150 13.98 -0.27 -1.62
C ILE A 150 13.99 -1.58 -2.41
N GLN A 151 13.11 -2.49 -2.06
CA GLN A 151 12.96 -3.79 -2.69
C GLN A 151 11.50 -4.06 -3.07
N ILE A 152 11.28 -4.72 -4.21
CA ILE A 152 9.97 -5.27 -4.55
C ILE A 152 9.83 -6.58 -3.79
N LEU A 153 8.93 -6.63 -2.81
CA LEU A 153 8.65 -7.81 -2.01
C LEU A 153 7.90 -8.87 -2.81
N GLY A 154 7.06 -8.41 -3.72
CA GLY A 154 6.38 -9.27 -4.68
C GLY A 154 5.18 -8.61 -5.35
N VAL A 155 4.79 -9.21 -6.48
CA VAL A 155 3.54 -8.92 -7.19
C VAL A 155 2.55 -10.04 -6.89
N PHE A 156 1.28 -9.70 -6.63
CA PHE A 156 0.23 -10.69 -6.42
C PHE A 156 -1.06 -10.31 -7.15
N LEU A 157 -1.80 -11.32 -7.60
CA LEU A 157 -3.05 -11.10 -8.30
C LEU A 157 -4.20 -10.81 -7.34
N THR A 158 -5.03 -9.83 -7.68
CA THR A 158 -6.25 -9.49 -6.97
C THR A 158 -7.47 -9.67 -7.86
N LYS A 159 -8.65 -9.90 -7.26
CA LYS A 159 -9.90 -10.26 -7.95
C LYS A 159 -9.69 -11.45 -8.92
N HIS A 160 -8.76 -12.32 -8.57
CA HIS A 160 -8.36 -13.45 -9.42
C HIS A 160 -9.35 -14.61 -9.32
N ASN A 161 -9.67 -15.22 -10.45
CA ASN A 161 -10.46 -16.43 -10.52
C ASN A 161 -9.66 -17.56 -11.18
N PRO A 162 -9.03 -18.46 -10.41
CA PRO A 162 -8.14 -19.49 -10.96
C PRO A 162 -8.84 -20.55 -11.83
N ARG A 163 -10.20 -20.52 -11.89
CA ARG A 163 -10.97 -21.49 -12.67
C ARG A 163 -11.14 -21.09 -14.14
N THR A 164 -10.89 -19.84 -14.50
CA THR A 164 -11.05 -19.36 -15.87
C THR A 164 -9.74 -19.50 -16.66
N ASN A 165 -9.84 -19.84 -17.95
CA ASN A 165 -8.67 -19.93 -18.82
C ASN A 165 -7.99 -18.57 -18.96
N PHE A 166 -8.77 -17.49 -19.08
CA PHE A 166 -8.25 -16.12 -19.16
C PHE A 166 -7.36 -15.77 -17.98
N SER A 167 -7.80 -16.07 -16.74
CA SER A 167 -6.99 -15.80 -15.54
C SER A 167 -5.68 -16.60 -15.53
N LYS A 168 -5.69 -17.83 -16.03
CA LYS A 168 -4.47 -18.64 -16.14
C LYS A 168 -3.51 -18.08 -17.18
N GLU A 169 -4.03 -17.59 -18.31
CA GLU A 169 -3.24 -16.92 -19.33
C GLU A 169 -2.57 -15.65 -18.80
N VAL A 170 -3.33 -14.81 -18.08
CA VAL A 170 -2.80 -13.60 -17.44
C VAL A 170 -1.74 -13.95 -16.39
N GLU A 171 -1.96 -14.97 -15.56
CA GLU A 171 -0.97 -15.42 -14.58
C GLU A 171 0.31 -15.92 -15.27
N GLY A 172 0.19 -16.69 -16.35
CA GLY A 172 1.34 -17.14 -17.14
C GLY A 172 2.12 -15.97 -17.74
N ALA A 173 1.43 -15.00 -18.33
CA ALA A 173 2.05 -13.79 -18.90
C ALA A 173 2.72 -12.94 -17.80
N LEU A 174 2.09 -12.81 -16.63
CA LEU A 174 2.69 -12.13 -15.46
C LEU A 174 4.02 -12.76 -15.07
N ARG A 175 4.07 -14.10 -14.94
CA ARG A 175 5.29 -14.80 -14.53
C ARG A 175 6.42 -14.60 -15.55
N MET A 176 6.12 -14.60 -16.85
CA MET A 176 7.11 -14.31 -17.90
C MET A 176 7.66 -12.89 -17.80
N VAL A 177 6.79 -11.87 -17.70
CA VAL A 177 7.22 -10.46 -17.59
C VAL A 177 8.00 -10.22 -16.29
N ALA A 178 7.57 -10.82 -15.20
CA ALA A 178 8.21 -10.68 -13.91
C ALA A 178 9.59 -11.36 -13.86
N GLU A 179 9.76 -12.50 -14.54
CA GLU A 179 11.05 -13.17 -14.72
C GLU A 179 12.04 -12.29 -15.49
N ASP A 180 11.60 -11.67 -16.58
CA ASP A 180 12.42 -10.75 -17.38
C ASP A 180 12.89 -9.51 -16.59
N LEU A 181 12.09 -9.06 -15.60
CA LEU A 181 12.36 -7.90 -14.75
C LEU A 181 13.03 -8.26 -13.41
N ASP A 182 13.27 -9.53 -13.12
CA ASP A 182 13.73 -10.04 -11.82
C ASP A 182 12.81 -9.60 -10.65
N VAL A 183 11.50 -9.59 -10.88
CA VAL A 183 10.48 -9.20 -9.91
C VAL A 183 9.79 -10.44 -9.34
N PRO A 184 9.76 -10.64 -8.00
CA PRO A 184 9.10 -11.80 -7.40
C PRO A 184 7.58 -11.81 -7.65
N VAL A 185 7.03 -12.93 -8.10
CA VAL A 185 5.58 -13.17 -8.12
C VAL A 185 5.21 -14.02 -6.92
N LEU A 186 4.21 -13.59 -6.16
CA LEU A 186 3.70 -14.35 -5.02
C LEU A 186 2.80 -15.49 -5.52
N ASP A 187 2.79 -16.59 -4.77
CA ASP A 187 1.92 -17.73 -5.07
C ASP A 187 0.48 -17.49 -4.58
N THR A 188 0.35 -16.63 -3.55
CA THR A 188 -0.95 -16.25 -3.01
C THR A 188 -1.60 -15.19 -3.88
N PHE A 189 -2.86 -15.42 -4.26
CA PHE A 189 -3.71 -14.43 -4.90
C PHE A 189 -4.96 -14.15 -4.05
N ILE A 190 -5.60 -13.01 -4.30
CA ILE A 190 -6.84 -12.60 -3.61
C ILE A 190 -8.01 -12.77 -4.56
N ARG A 191 -8.97 -13.62 -4.18
CA ARG A 191 -10.20 -13.83 -4.93
C ARG A 191 -11.13 -12.62 -4.82
N ASP A 192 -11.97 -12.42 -5.83
CA ASP A 192 -13.03 -11.40 -5.73
C ASP A 192 -14.00 -11.73 -4.58
N SER A 193 -14.41 -10.68 -3.86
CA SER A 193 -15.28 -10.84 -2.68
C SER A 193 -16.22 -9.67 -2.54
N VAL A 194 -17.52 -9.96 -2.56
CA VAL A 194 -18.57 -8.99 -2.25
C VAL A 194 -18.46 -8.53 -0.80
N ALA A 195 -18.23 -9.47 0.11
CA ALA A 195 -18.10 -9.20 1.55
C ALA A 195 -16.99 -8.18 1.86
N LEU A 196 -15.89 -8.18 1.07
CA LEU A 196 -14.82 -7.19 1.20
C LEU A 196 -15.33 -5.78 0.86
N ARG A 197 -16.08 -5.64 -0.24
CA ARG A 197 -16.66 -4.35 -0.67
C ARG A 197 -17.72 -3.84 0.31
N GLU A 198 -18.57 -4.74 0.83
CA GLU A 198 -19.58 -4.40 1.84
C GLU A 198 -18.93 -3.94 3.15
N ALA A 199 -17.93 -4.66 3.64
CA ALA A 199 -17.19 -4.28 4.84
C ALA A 199 -16.53 -2.90 4.71
N GLN A 200 -15.92 -2.60 3.54
CA GLN A 200 -15.35 -1.28 3.25
C GLN A 200 -16.41 -0.17 3.26
N SER A 201 -17.58 -0.40 2.64
CA SER A 201 -18.69 0.57 2.63
C SER A 201 -19.23 0.84 4.03
N LEU A 202 -19.17 -0.16 4.91
CA LEU A 202 -19.60 -0.08 6.31
C LEU A 202 -18.48 0.40 7.25
N GLN A 203 -17.29 0.70 6.74
CA GLN A 203 -16.11 1.09 7.52
C GLN A 203 -15.78 0.08 8.64
N ARG A 204 -15.95 -1.22 8.33
CA ARG A 204 -15.73 -2.32 9.26
C ARG A 204 -14.62 -3.23 8.78
N SER A 205 -13.97 -3.92 9.73
CA SER A 205 -13.05 -4.99 9.38
C SER A 205 -13.81 -6.14 8.71
N VAL A 206 -13.38 -6.60 7.54
CA VAL A 206 -13.94 -7.80 6.93
C VAL A 206 -13.62 -9.04 7.78
N LEU A 207 -12.56 -9.00 8.58
CA LEU A 207 -12.18 -10.07 9.51
C LEU A 207 -13.26 -10.29 10.58
N GLU A 208 -14.00 -9.21 10.93
CA GLU A 208 -15.14 -9.25 11.85
C GLU A 208 -16.48 -9.41 11.10
N TYR A 209 -16.61 -8.73 9.94
CA TYR A 209 -17.86 -8.71 9.16
C TYR A 209 -18.17 -10.07 8.53
N ALA A 210 -17.15 -10.71 7.95
CA ALA A 210 -17.30 -12.00 7.26
C ALA A 210 -16.04 -12.86 7.43
N PRO A 211 -15.75 -13.35 8.66
CA PRO A 211 -14.47 -14.01 8.99
C PRO A 211 -14.18 -15.25 8.15
N GLU A 212 -15.22 -15.93 7.69
CA GLU A 212 -15.09 -17.16 6.89
C GLU A 212 -15.04 -16.90 5.37
N CYS A 213 -15.09 -15.64 4.92
CA CYS A 213 -15.06 -15.38 3.49
C CYS A 213 -13.68 -15.70 2.89
N ASN A 214 -13.69 -16.07 1.59
CA ASN A 214 -12.48 -16.48 0.89
C ASN A 214 -11.38 -15.42 0.92
N ALA A 215 -11.74 -14.14 0.81
CA ALA A 215 -10.77 -13.05 0.83
C ALA A 215 -10.01 -12.97 2.17
N VAL A 216 -10.66 -13.22 3.31
CA VAL A 216 -10.01 -13.27 4.62
C VAL A 216 -8.96 -14.39 4.65
N GLN A 217 -9.32 -15.58 4.16
CA GLN A 217 -8.38 -16.69 4.09
C GLN A 217 -7.20 -16.40 3.17
N ASP A 218 -7.45 -15.76 2.03
CA ASP A 218 -6.42 -15.39 1.08
C ASP A 218 -5.45 -14.35 1.67
N TYR A 219 -5.95 -13.32 2.36
CA TYR A 219 -5.09 -12.33 3.04
C TYR A 219 -4.28 -12.94 4.19
N LYS A 220 -4.84 -13.90 4.94
CA LYS A 220 -4.08 -14.63 5.98
C LYS A 220 -2.91 -15.40 5.36
N LYS A 221 -3.13 -16.07 4.22
CA LYS A 221 -2.07 -16.77 3.47
C LYS A 221 -1.03 -15.79 2.92
N LEU A 222 -1.49 -14.66 2.33
CA LEU A 222 -0.61 -13.62 1.82
C LEU A 222 0.37 -13.14 2.89
N ILE A 223 -0.12 -12.82 4.09
CA ILE A 223 0.76 -12.39 5.19
C ILE A 223 1.76 -13.47 5.58
N GLN A 224 1.34 -14.74 5.61
CA GLN A 224 2.26 -15.84 5.92
C GLN A 224 3.37 -15.95 4.87
N GLU A 225 3.03 -15.84 3.59
CA GLU A 225 4.00 -15.84 2.50
C GLU A 225 4.95 -14.64 2.59
N LEU A 226 4.43 -13.43 2.84
CA LEU A 226 5.25 -12.23 3.00
C LEU A 226 6.26 -12.35 4.14
N ILE A 227 5.84 -12.87 5.29
CA ILE A 227 6.73 -13.11 6.44
C ILE A 227 7.81 -14.14 6.08
N GLN A 228 7.46 -15.21 5.37
CA GLN A 228 8.43 -16.22 4.92
C GLN A 228 9.44 -15.65 3.93
N ARG A 229 9.03 -14.70 3.09
CA ARG A 229 9.90 -14.01 2.11
C ARG A 229 10.72 -12.87 2.72
N GLY A 230 10.63 -12.63 4.01
CA GLY A 230 11.50 -11.70 4.72
C GLY A 230 10.85 -10.37 5.10
N LEU A 231 9.53 -10.25 5.04
CA LEU A 231 8.85 -9.13 5.68
C LEU A 231 9.09 -9.22 7.20
N LYS A 232 10.02 -8.41 7.71
CA LYS A 232 10.35 -8.34 9.13
C LYS A 232 9.71 -7.10 9.73
N ALA A 233 9.19 -7.23 10.96
CA ALA A 233 9.01 -6.06 11.81
C ALA A 233 10.41 -5.59 12.23
N ASP A 234 10.70 -4.32 12.11
CA ASP A 234 11.84 -3.74 12.80
C ASP A 234 11.55 -3.83 14.31
N VAL A 235 12.25 -4.74 14.99
CA VAL A 235 12.17 -4.96 16.44
C VAL A 235 13.17 -4.05 17.13
#